data_583bfd925da5d5a57ce25424ff6c28b0
#
_entry.id   583bfd925da5d5a57ce25424ff6c28b0
#
_cell.length_a   1.000
_cell.length_b   1.000
_cell.length_c   1.000
_cell.angle_alpha   90.00
_cell.angle_beta   90.00
_cell.angle_gamma   90.00
#
_symmetry.space_group_name_H-M   'P 1'
#
loop_
_entity.id
_entity.type
_entity.pdbx_description
1 polymer ?
#
loop_
_entity_poly.entity_id
_entity_poly.type
_entity_poly.pdbx_seq_one_letter_code
_entity_poly.pdbx_strand_id
1 'polypeptide(L)'
;MPGPNYETKSEINFLSKFGIDAVGMSTVPEVMSASEKGIKVIAISCITNLLSVNSTGITDHTEVLEAGKSAYRNFSEMILSVIENSDLLISNEINAD
;
A
#
# COMPACT_ATOMS: atom_id res chain seq x y z
N MET A 1 -5.33 -6.73 5.44
CA MET A 1 -5.22 -7.54 6.69
C MET A 1 -5.43 -6.62 7.89
N PRO A 2 -6.19 -6.98 8.92
CA PRO A 2 -6.49 -6.03 10.01
C PRO A 2 -5.33 -5.81 11.01
N GLY A 3 -4.28 -6.65 11.00
CA GLY A 3 -3.22 -6.57 12.02
C GLY A 3 -3.69 -7.04 13.41
N PRO A 4 -2.93 -6.85 14.46
CA PRO A 4 -1.61 -6.20 14.50
C PRO A 4 -0.41 -7.11 14.16
N ASN A 5 -0.62 -8.39 13.93
CA ASN A 5 0.44 -9.35 13.64
C ASN A 5 0.75 -9.37 12.14
N TYR A 6 2.02 -9.60 11.80
CA TYR A 6 2.42 -9.94 10.44
C TYR A 6 1.92 -11.32 10.05
N GLU A 7 1.80 -11.53 8.75
CA GLU A 7 1.31 -12.77 8.17
C GLU A 7 2.23 -13.95 8.48
N THR A 8 1.63 -15.07 8.83
CA THR A 8 2.34 -16.36 8.97
C THR A 8 2.72 -16.92 7.59
N LYS A 9 3.67 -17.83 7.57
CA LYS A 9 4.06 -18.53 6.31
C LYS A 9 2.88 -19.23 5.64
N SER A 10 1.96 -19.77 6.42
CA SER A 10 0.76 -20.44 5.89
C SER A 10 -0.19 -19.45 5.24
N GLU A 11 -0.38 -18.27 5.85
CA GLU A 11 -1.17 -17.18 5.28
C GLU A 11 -0.53 -16.63 4.01
N ILE A 12 0.79 -16.40 3.99
CA ILE A 12 1.52 -15.96 2.80
C ILE A 12 1.34 -16.96 1.65
N ASN A 13 1.51 -18.27 1.93
CA ASN A 13 1.32 -19.31 0.94
C ASN A 13 -0.13 -19.39 0.43
N PHE A 14 -1.10 -19.18 1.30
CA PHE A 14 -2.50 -19.15 0.93
C PHE A 14 -2.79 -17.95 0.02
N LEU A 15 -2.42 -16.74 0.44
CA LEU A 15 -2.66 -15.50 -0.29
C LEU A 15 -2.00 -15.51 -1.68
N SER A 16 -0.77 -16.01 -1.79
CA SER A 16 -0.05 -16.11 -3.07
C SER A 16 -0.76 -17.01 -4.10
N LYS A 17 -1.47 -18.04 -3.65
CA LYS A 17 -2.27 -18.93 -4.55
C LYS A 17 -3.47 -18.22 -5.16
N PHE A 18 -3.93 -17.12 -4.58
CA PHE A 18 -5.00 -16.29 -5.09
C PHE A 18 -4.48 -15.11 -5.93
N GLY A 19 -3.18 -15.07 -6.25
CA GLY A 19 -2.59 -14.00 -7.05
C GLY A 19 -2.52 -12.66 -6.31
N ILE A 20 -2.44 -12.69 -4.98
CA ILE A 20 -2.28 -11.48 -4.17
C ILE A 20 -0.80 -11.11 -4.14
N ASP A 21 -0.47 -9.93 -4.64
CA ASP A 21 0.91 -9.45 -4.79
C ASP A 21 1.41 -8.64 -3.59
N ALA A 22 0.51 -7.99 -2.86
CA ALA A 22 0.86 -7.17 -1.71
C ALA A 22 -0.21 -7.23 -0.61
N VAL A 23 0.22 -7.08 0.62
CA VAL A 23 -0.65 -7.01 1.80
C VAL A 23 -0.26 -5.83 2.67
N GLY A 24 -1.21 -5.30 3.43
CA GLY A 24 -0.98 -4.20 4.37
C GLY A 24 -2.02 -4.21 5.47
N MET A 25 -1.75 -3.45 6.54
CA MET A 25 -2.59 -3.36 7.73
C MET A 25 -3.38 -2.04 7.82
N SER A 26 -3.17 -1.14 6.86
CA SER A 26 -3.79 0.18 6.81
C SER A 26 -4.50 0.42 5.48
N THR A 27 -4.89 1.67 5.22
CA THR A 27 -5.43 2.14 3.93
C THR A 27 -6.89 1.75 3.67
N VAL A 28 -7.27 0.49 3.87
CA VAL A 28 -8.62 0.00 3.54
C VAL A 28 -9.73 0.73 4.31
N PRO A 29 -9.65 0.94 5.63
CA PRO A 29 -10.68 1.66 6.37
C PRO A 29 -10.84 3.11 5.90
N GLU A 30 -9.74 3.78 5.58
CA GLU A 30 -9.73 5.15 5.07
C GLU A 30 -10.37 5.23 3.68
N VAL A 31 -10.03 4.29 2.80
CA VAL A 31 -10.62 4.19 1.45
C VAL A 31 -12.12 3.94 1.52
N MET A 32 -12.56 3.02 2.39
CA MET A 32 -13.99 2.73 2.58
C MET A 32 -14.75 3.96 3.07
N SER A 33 -14.24 4.64 4.09
CA SER A 33 -14.86 5.85 4.64
C SER A 33 -14.93 7.00 3.62
N ALA A 34 -13.90 7.15 2.80
CA ALA A 34 -13.88 8.14 1.73
C ALA A 34 -14.88 7.80 0.63
N SER A 35 -14.94 6.54 0.21
CA SER A 35 -15.87 6.04 -0.80
C SER A 35 -17.33 6.24 -0.40
N GLU A 36 -17.69 5.95 0.85
CA GLU A 36 -19.03 6.18 1.39
C GLU A 36 -19.46 7.64 1.32
N LYS A 37 -18.51 8.56 1.32
CA LYS A 37 -18.73 10.01 1.21
C LYS A 37 -18.59 10.54 -0.22
N GLY A 38 -18.41 9.68 -1.20
CA GLY A 38 -18.19 10.08 -2.59
C GLY A 38 -16.87 10.80 -2.85
N ILE A 39 -15.87 10.63 -1.96
CA ILE A 39 -14.54 11.23 -2.12
C ILE A 39 -13.71 10.30 -3.02
N LYS A 40 -13.11 10.84 -4.07
CA LYS A 40 -12.17 10.12 -4.93
C LYS A 40 -10.88 9.82 -4.17
N VAL A 41 -10.35 8.61 -4.37
CA VAL A 41 -9.19 8.13 -3.63
C VAL A 41 -8.13 7.60 -4.59
N ILE A 42 -6.89 7.98 -4.35
CA ILE A 42 -5.69 7.35 -4.89
C ILE A 42 -4.93 6.76 -3.71
N ALA A 43 -4.64 5.46 -3.76
CA ALA A 43 -3.84 4.80 -2.75
C ALA A 43 -2.47 4.43 -3.32
N ILE A 44 -1.41 4.79 -2.59
CA ILE A 44 -0.03 4.52 -2.96
C ILE A 44 0.63 3.84 -1.77
N SER A 45 1.18 2.64 -1.98
CA SER A 45 1.82 1.86 -0.94
C SER A 45 3.31 1.72 -1.19
N CYS A 46 4.12 1.99 -0.17
CA CYS A 46 5.54 1.69 -0.19
C CYS A 46 5.74 0.23 0.24
N ILE A 47 6.32 -0.59 -0.63
CA ILE A 47 6.67 -1.97 -0.29
C ILE A 47 7.94 -1.96 0.56
N THR A 48 7.81 -2.35 1.81
CA THR A 48 8.89 -2.30 2.80
C THR A 48 9.56 -3.66 3.03
N ASN A 49 8.85 -4.75 2.75
CA ASN A 49 9.33 -6.11 2.97
C ASN A 49 8.91 -7.02 1.84
N LEU A 50 9.77 -7.98 1.54
CA LEU A 50 9.44 -9.11 0.66
C LEU A 50 9.11 -10.33 1.53
N LEU A 51 7.87 -10.76 1.47
CA LEU A 51 7.41 -11.95 2.18
C LEU A 51 7.69 -13.20 1.34
N SER A 52 8.40 -14.19 1.92
CA SER A 52 8.67 -15.44 1.26
C SER A 52 8.39 -16.62 2.19
N VAL A 53 7.75 -17.63 1.64
CA VAL A 53 7.50 -18.91 2.36
C VAL A 53 8.82 -19.57 2.79
N ASN A 54 9.88 -19.33 2.01
CA ASN A 54 11.22 -19.90 2.26
C ASN A 54 12.10 -19.03 3.17
N SER A 55 11.66 -17.84 3.54
CA SER A 55 12.44 -17.00 4.45
C SER A 55 12.48 -17.65 5.84
N THR A 56 13.66 -17.66 6.45
CA THR A 56 13.87 -18.13 7.82
C THR A 56 13.64 -17.05 8.86
N GLY A 57 13.54 -15.80 8.43
CA GLY A 57 13.35 -14.63 9.27
C GLY A 57 11.89 -14.37 9.63
N ILE A 58 11.69 -13.79 10.80
CA ILE A 58 10.43 -13.17 11.21
C ILE A 58 10.54 -11.72 10.73
N THR A 59 9.49 -11.22 10.06
CA THR A 59 9.44 -9.80 9.67
C THR A 59 9.51 -8.93 10.93
N ASP A 60 10.50 -8.07 11.00
CA ASP A 60 10.68 -7.15 12.13
C ASP A 60 10.20 -5.75 11.73
N HIS A 61 9.55 -5.10 12.67
CA HIS A 61 9.10 -3.71 12.49
C HIS A 61 10.26 -2.74 12.25
N THR A 62 11.44 -3.05 12.73
CA THR A 62 12.67 -2.27 12.48
C THR A 62 13.02 -2.22 10.99
N GLU A 63 12.89 -3.33 10.27
CA GLU A 63 13.12 -3.39 8.82
C GLU A 63 12.14 -2.49 8.05
N VAL A 64 10.87 -2.46 8.48
CA VAL A 64 9.84 -1.58 7.92
C VAL A 64 10.22 -0.11 8.07
N LEU A 65 10.69 0.28 9.27
CA LEU A 65 11.10 1.65 9.54
C LEU A 65 12.34 2.06 8.74
N GLU A 66 13.30 1.17 8.58
CA GLU A 66 14.53 1.43 7.80
C GLU A 66 14.20 1.56 6.30
N ALA A 67 13.38 0.65 5.76
CA ALA A 67 12.92 0.75 4.39
C ALA A 67 12.13 2.03 4.14
N GLY A 68 11.26 2.42 5.07
CA GLY A 68 10.53 3.69 5.02
C GLY A 68 11.45 4.90 5.00
N LYS A 69 12.49 4.93 5.83
CA LYS A 69 13.50 5.99 5.84
C LYS A 69 14.26 6.07 4.51
N SER A 70 14.64 4.92 3.96
CA SER A 70 15.33 4.84 2.67
C SER A 70 14.46 5.33 1.50
N ALA A 71 13.19 4.98 1.51
CA ALA A 71 12.24 5.36 0.46
C ALA A 71 11.70 6.79 0.61
N TYR A 72 11.88 7.43 1.76
CA TYR A 72 11.21 8.68 2.15
C TYR A 72 11.28 9.77 1.09
N ARG A 73 12.46 10.02 0.55
CA ARG A 73 12.66 11.08 -0.44
C ARG A 73 11.84 10.83 -1.71
N ASN A 74 12.02 9.67 -2.33
CA ASN A 74 11.33 9.32 -3.56
C ASN A 74 9.82 9.24 -3.38
N PHE A 75 9.38 8.69 -2.24
CA PHE A 75 7.98 8.58 -1.90
C PHE A 75 7.34 9.96 -1.69
N SER A 76 8.02 10.86 -0.99
CA SER A 76 7.55 12.24 -0.76
C SER A 76 7.46 13.02 -2.07
N GLU A 77 8.48 12.94 -2.93
CA GLU A 77 8.49 13.60 -4.23
C GLU A 77 7.33 13.10 -5.12
N MET A 78 7.07 11.79 -5.10
CA MET A 78 5.95 11.21 -5.83
C MET A 78 4.60 11.70 -5.31
N ILE A 79 4.39 11.70 -3.98
CA ILE A 79 3.14 12.18 -3.37
C ILE A 79 2.91 13.66 -3.72
N LEU A 80 3.93 14.50 -3.60
CA LEU A 80 3.84 15.92 -3.96
C LEU A 80 3.47 16.09 -5.44
N SER A 81 4.10 15.33 -6.32
CA SER A 81 3.77 15.35 -7.76
C SER A 81 2.32 14.95 -8.04
N VAL A 82 1.80 13.93 -7.35
CA VAL A 82 0.38 13.52 -7.47
C VAL A 82 -0.55 14.64 -7.01
N ILE A 83 -0.25 15.30 -5.89
CA ILE A 83 -1.05 16.42 -5.37
C ILE A 83 -1.04 17.59 -6.36
N GLU A 84 0.13 18.00 -6.85
CA GLU A 84 0.30 19.11 -7.78
C GLU A 84 -0.41 18.88 -9.13
N ASN A 85 -0.54 17.62 -9.56
CA ASN A 85 -1.19 17.25 -10.81
C ASN A 85 -2.59 16.64 -10.62
N SER A 86 -3.17 16.75 -9.45
CA SER A 86 -4.48 16.15 -9.13
C SER A 86 -5.61 16.63 -10.03
N ASP A 87 -5.60 17.89 -10.44
CA ASP A 87 -6.61 18.46 -11.36
C ASP A 87 -6.58 17.77 -12.74
N LEU A 88 -5.40 17.39 -13.23
CA LEU A 88 -5.27 16.67 -14.49
C LEU A 88 -5.82 15.24 -14.41
N LEU A 89 -5.66 14.57 -13.26
CA LEU A 89 -6.20 13.23 -13.01
C LEU A 89 -7.72 13.26 -12.96
N ILE A 90 -8.30 14.28 -12.33
CA ILE A 90 -9.76 14.45 -12.20
C ILE A 90 -10.38 14.81 -13.57
N SER A 91 -9.76 15.71 -14.33
CA SER A 91 -10.29 16.15 -15.62
C SER A 91 -10.27 15.07 -16.70
N ASN A 92 -9.31 14.15 -16.67
CA ASN A 92 -9.26 13.03 -17.62
C ASN A 92 -10.39 12.01 -17.40
N GLU A 93 -10.89 11.84 -16.18
CA GLU A 93 -12.06 10.99 -15.91
C GLU A 93 -13.36 11.63 -16.43
N ILE A 94 -13.51 12.94 -16.32
CA ILE A 94 -14.73 13.66 -16.78
C ILE A 94 -14.87 13.61 -18.32
N ASN A 95 -13.74 13.50 -19.03
CA ASN A 95 -13.72 13.44 -20.50
C ASN A 95 -13.73 12.01 -21.07
N ALA A 96 -13.76 10.97 -20.22
CA ALA A 96 -13.75 9.56 -20.60
C ALA A 96 -15.17 8.94 -20.74
N ASP A 97 -16.22 9.67 -20.38
CA ASP A 97 -17.63 9.36 -20.56
C ASP A 97 -18.19 10.11 -21.80
#